data_df8278e0fb28c6ccd59682e495ed5f8a
#
_entry.id   df8278e0fb28c6ccd59682e495ed5f8a
#
_cell.length_a   1.000
_cell.length_b   1.000
_cell.length_c   1.000
_cell.angle_alpha   90.00
_cell.angle_beta   90.00
_cell.angle_gamma   90.00
#
_symmetry.space_group_name_H-M   'P 1'
#
loop_
_entity.id
_entity.type
_entity.pdbx_description
1 polymer ?
#
loop_
_entity_poly.entity_id
_entity_poly.type
_entity_poly.pdbx_seq_one_letter_code
_entity_poly.pdbx_strand_id
1 'polypeptide(L)'
;MLGLSLLLSWGLALTQTPLFGDFMLRVKPAAHDPYDTKFYRKFDRLLAGLLRWRWGVVAGVVALFALSLAVMGLMPQNFFPSLDKPYFRADVLLPEGYNIRDTERNLRLMEEWLHEQPEVKTVSVTMGSTPPRYYLASSSISLRPNFGNILIELHDRKQTEEVENRFNAYVVANCPDVWLRSSLFKLSPVPDAAIEFGFIGDDIDTLRRLTQAAEDIMWRTPGTANIRNSWGNRVPTWLPLYSQMKGQRIGVTRSQMAQGITIATQGYRLGEYREGDQFMPILLKDENIDAYNLTNLQALPIFTPAGKVYSIEQATDGFRFEYRGGVVKRYNRQRVMKAQCDPARGVNTMELFAALRDSVTRAVPLPEGYSMKVFGEQESQQESNSALAEYMPLTMILIFIVLLLLFRNYREPVIILLMIPLIFIGVVLGLAVTGKVFNFFSLLGLLGLVGMNIKNAVVLVEQIGVLRAEGKGPYDALVSATRSRIVPVAMASGTTILGMLPLLFDSMFGAMAATIMGGLLVATLLTVCVLPVVYAIFYNIRES
;
A
#
# COMPACT_ATOMS: atom_id res chain seq x y z
N MET A 1 -0.06 14.89 16.40
CA MET A 1 -1.04 15.79 15.72
C MET A 1 -2.48 15.48 16.13
N LEU A 2 -3.04 14.28 15.86
CA LEU A 2 -4.44 13.96 16.19
C LEU A 2 -4.79 14.14 17.68
N GLY A 3 -3.94 13.68 18.61
CA GLY A 3 -4.18 13.85 20.05
C GLY A 3 -4.27 15.31 20.49
N LEU A 4 -3.39 16.17 19.97
CA LEU A 4 -3.42 17.59 20.28
C LEU A 4 -4.68 18.28 19.73
N SER A 5 -5.09 17.95 18.49
CA SER A 5 -6.31 18.52 17.91
C SER A 5 -7.58 18.08 18.66
N LEU A 6 -7.61 16.84 19.14
CA LEU A 6 -8.72 16.33 19.96
C LEU A 6 -8.79 17.05 21.32
N LEU A 7 -7.65 17.27 22.00
CA LEU A 7 -7.61 18.02 23.27
C LEU A 7 -8.06 19.48 23.08
N LEU A 8 -7.60 20.15 22.02
CA LEU A 8 -8.03 21.51 21.71
C LEU A 8 -9.52 21.56 21.36
N SER A 9 -10.01 20.61 20.57
CA SER A 9 -11.44 20.49 20.25
C SER A 9 -12.29 20.28 21.50
N TRP A 10 -11.83 19.49 22.46
CA TRP A 10 -12.49 19.28 23.74
C TRP A 10 -12.55 20.59 24.55
N GLY A 11 -11.46 21.33 24.67
CA GLY A 11 -11.44 22.64 25.33
C GLY A 11 -12.40 23.65 24.69
N LEU A 12 -12.41 23.72 23.34
CA LEU A 12 -13.34 24.58 22.59
C LEU A 12 -14.79 24.15 22.76
N ALA A 13 -15.08 22.86 22.77
CA ALA A 13 -16.44 22.36 23.00
C ALA A 13 -16.99 22.74 24.38
N LEU A 14 -16.17 22.70 25.42
CA LEU A 14 -16.57 23.08 26.78
C LEU A 14 -16.79 24.58 26.95
N THR A 15 -16.11 25.41 26.19
CA THR A 15 -16.16 26.87 26.32
C THR A 15 -17.10 27.53 25.31
N GLN A 16 -16.92 27.24 24.03
CA GLN A 16 -17.66 27.91 22.95
C GLN A 16 -19.07 27.38 22.75
N THR A 17 -19.29 26.05 22.89
CA THR A 17 -20.63 25.48 22.64
C THR A 17 -21.69 26.00 23.62
N PRO A 18 -21.46 26.06 24.96
CA PRO A 18 -22.40 26.66 25.87
C PRO A 18 -22.61 28.17 25.62
N LEU A 19 -21.52 28.90 25.32
CA LEU A 19 -21.59 30.35 25.04
C LEU A 19 -22.47 30.63 23.81
N PHE A 20 -22.25 29.93 22.69
CA PHE A 20 -23.09 30.07 21.50
C PHE A 20 -24.51 29.56 21.74
N GLY A 21 -24.67 28.49 22.54
CA GLY A 21 -25.99 27.99 22.94
C GLY A 21 -26.82 29.05 23.67
N ASP A 22 -26.22 29.72 24.63
CA ASP A 22 -26.88 30.80 25.39
C ASP A 22 -27.21 32.03 24.50
N PHE A 23 -26.27 32.42 23.62
CA PHE A 23 -26.44 33.55 22.72
C PHE A 23 -27.45 33.31 21.59
N MET A 24 -27.49 32.11 21.01
CA MET A 24 -28.29 31.82 19.80
C MET A 24 -29.62 31.15 20.09
N LEU A 25 -29.74 30.37 21.18
CA LEU A 25 -30.94 29.58 21.47
C LEU A 25 -31.95 30.41 22.32
N ARG A 26 -33.06 30.76 21.72
CA ARG A 26 -34.23 31.24 22.46
C ARG A 26 -35.11 30.08 22.90
N VAL A 27 -34.93 29.60 24.11
CA VAL A 27 -35.74 28.50 24.66
C VAL A 27 -37.15 29.03 24.95
N LYS A 28 -38.16 28.55 24.23
CA LYS A 28 -39.56 28.77 24.61
C LYS A 28 -39.95 27.68 25.61
N PRO A 29 -40.67 28.02 26.68
CA PRO A 29 -41.20 27.01 27.61
C PRO A 29 -42.08 26.04 26.81
N ALA A 30 -41.76 24.73 26.90
CA ALA A 30 -42.50 23.70 26.22
C ALA A 30 -43.89 23.55 26.88
N ALA A 31 -44.93 23.81 26.11
CA ALA A 31 -46.33 23.66 26.58
C ALA A 31 -46.75 22.18 26.72
N HIS A 32 -46.03 21.22 26.17
CA HIS A 32 -46.31 19.79 26.17
C HIS A 32 -45.02 18.98 26.39
N ASP A 33 -45.16 17.77 26.96
CA ASP A 33 -44.06 16.82 27.07
C ASP A 33 -43.43 16.57 25.68
N PRO A 34 -42.16 16.91 25.45
CA PRO A 34 -41.50 16.74 24.15
C PRO A 34 -41.44 15.28 23.69
N TYR A 35 -41.68 14.34 24.61
CA TYR A 35 -41.70 12.89 24.34
C TYR A 35 -43.07 12.30 23.99
N ASP A 36 -44.16 13.08 24.09
CA ASP A 36 -45.51 12.58 23.75
C ASP A 36 -45.84 12.79 22.26
N THR A 37 -45.03 12.22 21.38
CA THR A 37 -45.29 12.22 19.94
C THR A 37 -45.58 10.81 19.41
N LYS A 38 -46.24 10.74 18.23
CA LYS A 38 -46.50 9.45 17.55
C LYS A 38 -45.22 8.63 17.30
N PHE A 39 -44.09 9.30 17.14
CA PHE A 39 -42.79 8.66 16.93
C PHE A 39 -42.32 7.95 18.20
N TYR A 40 -42.32 8.63 19.35
CA TYR A 40 -41.87 8.03 20.61
C TYR A 40 -42.82 6.91 21.07
N ARG A 41 -44.13 7.05 20.89
CA ARG A 41 -45.08 5.97 21.17
C ARG A 41 -44.88 4.71 20.32
N LYS A 42 -44.50 4.85 19.05
CA LYS A 42 -44.14 3.69 18.22
C LYS A 42 -42.81 3.07 18.66
N PHE A 43 -41.83 3.93 18.98
CA PHE A 43 -40.52 3.50 19.47
C PHE A 43 -40.62 2.73 20.80
N ASP A 44 -41.42 3.23 21.77
CA ASP A 44 -41.61 2.57 23.04
C ASP A 44 -42.25 1.16 22.87
N ARG A 45 -43.20 1.02 21.95
CA ARG A 45 -43.77 -0.30 21.60
C ARG A 45 -42.74 -1.24 20.97
N LEU A 46 -41.89 -0.72 20.09
CA LEU A 46 -40.80 -1.50 19.50
C LEU A 46 -39.80 -1.93 20.58
N LEU A 47 -39.38 -1.02 21.45
CA LEU A 47 -38.44 -1.30 22.53
C LEU A 47 -38.99 -2.33 23.52
N ALA A 48 -40.27 -2.20 23.94
CA ALA A 48 -40.95 -3.19 24.79
C ALA A 48 -40.99 -4.58 24.11
N GLY A 49 -41.30 -4.64 22.83
CA GLY A 49 -41.25 -5.90 22.06
C GLY A 49 -39.85 -6.53 22.03
N LEU A 50 -38.78 -5.72 21.80
CA LEU A 50 -37.40 -6.18 21.82
C LEU A 50 -36.96 -6.68 23.22
N LEU A 51 -37.36 -5.99 24.27
CA LEU A 51 -37.09 -6.39 25.68
C LEU A 51 -37.81 -7.68 26.07
N ARG A 52 -39.03 -7.89 25.55
CA ARG A 52 -39.78 -9.13 25.76
C ARG A 52 -39.13 -10.33 25.05
N TRP A 53 -38.63 -10.11 23.82
CA TRP A 53 -38.02 -11.16 22.99
C TRP A 53 -36.47 -11.13 23.05
N ARG A 54 -35.92 -10.77 24.20
CA ARG A 54 -34.49 -10.47 24.41
C ARG A 54 -33.53 -11.50 23.84
N TRP A 55 -33.75 -12.79 24.04
CA TRP A 55 -32.90 -13.86 23.52
C TRP A 55 -33.03 -14.02 22.01
N GLY A 56 -34.21 -13.80 21.44
CA GLY A 56 -34.42 -13.80 20.00
C GLY A 56 -33.68 -12.65 19.31
N VAL A 57 -33.67 -11.46 19.93
CA VAL A 57 -32.92 -10.31 19.44
C VAL A 57 -31.42 -10.60 19.43
N VAL A 58 -30.88 -11.13 20.53
CA VAL A 58 -29.43 -11.49 20.60
C VAL A 58 -29.11 -12.56 19.57
N ALA A 59 -29.90 -13.62 19.44
CA ALA A 59 -29.70 -14.67 18.44
C ALA A 59 -29.74 -14.10 17.00
N GLY A 60 -30.69 -13.21 16.70
CA GLY A 60 -30.80 -12.54 15.39
C GLY A 60 -29.58 -11.69 15.06
N VAL A 61 -29.08 -10.91 16.01
CA VAL A 61 -27.89 -10.07 15.83
C VAL A 61 -26.62 -10.93 15.66
N VAL A 62 -26.49 -12.01 16.44
CA VAL A 62 -25.37 -12.96 16.29
C VAL A 62 -25.41 -13.65 14.92
N ALA A 63 -26.61 -14.03 14.45
CA ALA A 63 -26.79 -14.61 13.12
C ALA A 63 -26.43 -13.62 12.01
N LEU A 64 -26.84 -12.35 12.13
CA LEU A 64 -26.44 -11.27 11.20
C LEU A 64 -24.93 -11.03 11.21
N PHE A 65 -24.31 -11.09 12.39
CA PHE A 65 -22.84 -10.97 12.50
C PHE A 65 -22.13 -12.14 11.81
N ALA A 66 -22.58 -13.38 12.05
CA ALA A 66 -22.03 -14.56 11.37
C ALA A 66 -22.22 -14.47 9.84
N LEU A 67 -23.39 -14.01 9.38
CA LEU A 67 -23.64 -13.75 7.97
C LEU A 67 -22.69 -12.69 7.40
N SER A 68 -22.46 -11.60 8.15
CA SER A 68 -21.53 -10.54 7.70
C SER A 68 -20.09 -11.06 7.56
N LEU A 69 -19.63 -11.94 8.45
CA LEU A 69 -18.32 -12.59 8.32
C LEU A 69 -18.24 -13.49 7.08
N ALA A 70 -19.30 -14.23 6.78
CA ALA A 70 -19.35 -15.06 5.55
C ALA A 70 -19.33 -14.20 4.28
N VAL A 71 -20.12 -13.12 4.24
CA VAL A 71 -20.14 -12.17 3.10
C VAL A 71 -18.78 -11.49 2.94
N MET A 72 -18.12 -11.10 4.03
CA MET A 72 -16.77 -10.51 3.98
C MET A 72 -15.75 -11.46 3.34
N GLY A 73 -15.85 -12.76 3.58
CA GLY A 73 -14.99 -13.79 2.96
C GLY A 73 -15.17 -13.90 1.45
N LEU A 74 -16.32 -13.47 0.91
CA LEU A 74 -16.62 -13.46 -0.53
C LEU A 74 -16.29 -12.11 -1.21
N MET A 75 -16.02 -11.07 -0.42
CA MET A 75 -15.73 -9.74 -0.98
C MET A 75 -14.27 -9.67 -1.44
N PRO A 76 -14.01 -9.08 -2.62
CA PRO A 76 -12.65 -8.83 -3.07
C PRO A 76 -11.93 -7.89 -2.08
N GLN A 77 -10.67 -8.20 -1.80
CA GLN A 77 -9.83 -7.40 -0.91
C GLN A 77 -8.64 -6.87 -1.68
N ASN A 78 -8.29 -5.60 -1.47
CA ASN A 78 -7.10 -4.98 -2.01
C ASN A 78 -6.33 -4.29 -0.88
N PHE A 79 -5.00 -4.19 -1.01
CA PHE A 79 -4.22 -3.49 0.00
C PHE A 79 -4.38 -1.98 -0.13
N PHE A 80 -3.95 -1.40 -1.27
CA PHE A 80 -4.13 0.01 -1.57
C PHE A 80 -4.81 0.20 -2.92
N PRO A 81 -5.83 1.09 -3.03
CA PRO A 81 -6.42 1.46 -4.29
C PRO A 81 -5.45 2.34 -5.10
N SER A 82 -5.59 2.31 -6.42
CA SER A 82 -4.95 3.27 -7.30
C SER A 82 -5.58 4.65 -7.13
N LEU A 83 -4.77 5.71 -7.26
CA LEU A 83 -5.27 7.08 -7.25
C LEU A 83 -5.97 7.38 -8.57
N ASP A 84 -7.17 7.94 -8.48
CA ASP A 84 -7.93 8.43 -9.62
C ASP A 84 -7.44 9.83 -10.02
N LYS A 85 -6.28 9.88 -10.67
CA LYS A 85 -5.61 11.09 -11.10
C LYS A 85 -5.29 11.02 -12.60
N PRO A 86 -5.22 12.16 -13.31
CA PRO A 86 -4.96 12.19 -14.74
C PRO A 86 -3.48 11.96 -15.08
N TYR A 87 -2.81 11.06 -14.39
CA TYR A 87 -1.41 10.73 -14.69
C TYR A 87 -1.07 9.29 -14.34
N PHE A 88 -0.16 8.74 -15.12
CA PHE A 88 0.46 7.44 -14.88
C PHE A 88 1.97 7.54 -15.10
N ARG A 89 2.68 6.55 -14.63
CA ARG A 89 4.12 6.42 -14.84
C ARG A 89 4.43 5.16 -15.63
N ALA A 90 5.52 5.19 -16.34
CA ALA A 90 6.07 4.06 -17.04
C ALA A 90 7.55 3.89 -16.68
N ASP A 91 7.89 2.75 -16.11
CA ASP A 91 9.27 2.33 -15.87
C ASP A 91 9.73 1.51 -17.08
N VAL A 92 10.79 1.96 -17.73
CA VAL A 92 11.38 1.40 -18.94
C VAL A 92 12.70 0.75 -18.57
N LEU A 93 12.84 -0.54 -18.77
CA LEU A 93 14.05 -1.28 -18.47
C LEU A 93 14.52 -2.05 -19.71
N LEU A 94 15.76 -1.80 -20.13
CA LEU A 94 16.43 -2.60 -21.14
C LEU A 94 17.21 -3.74 -20.46
N PRO A 95 17.58 -4.80 -21.20
CA PRO A 95 18.44 -5.84 -20.67
C PRO A 95 19.74 -5.30 -20.06
N GLU A 96 20.25 -5.99 -19.05
CA GLU A 96 21.54 -5.63 -18.45
C GLU A 96 22.66 -5.67 -19.52
N GLY A 97 23.54 -4.68 -19.50
CA GLY A 97 24.62 -4.52 -20.47
C GLY A 97 24.33 -3.54 -21.62
N TYR A 98 23.08 -3.04 -21.72
CA TYR A 98 22.75 -1.99 -22.69
C TYR A 98 23.33 -0.64 -22.27
N ASN A 99 23.67 0.18 -23.29
CA ASN A 99 24.21 1.51 -23.09
C ASN A 99 23.08 2.52 -22.82
N ILE A 100 23.43 3.62 -22.15
CA ILE A 100 22.50 4.73 -21.91
C ILE A 100 21.96 5.36 -23.21
N ARG A 101 22.70 5.31 -24.30
CA ARG A 101 22.26 5.76 -25.63
C ARG A 101 21.15 4.88 -26.23
N ASP A 102 21.18 3.57 -25.92
CA ASP A 102 20.12 2.68 -26.36
C ASP A 102 18.84 2.96 -25.56
N THR A 103 18.98 3.28 -24.28
CA THR A 103 17.88 3.75 -23.42
C THR A 103 17.31 5.07 -23.95
N GLU A 104 18.17 6.03 -24.28
CA GLU A 104 17.76 7.31 -24.87
C GLU A 104 16.96 7.12 -26.16
N ARG A 105 17.45 6.29 -27.08
CA ARG A 105 16.77 6.01 -28.35
C ARG A 105 15.35 5.47 -28.14
N ASN A 106 15.19 4.49 -27.25
CA ASN A 106 13.88 3.93 -26.96
C ASN A 106 12.97 4.95 -26.27
N LEU A 107 13.49 5.72 -25.32
CA LEU A 107 12.71 6.76 -24.62
C LEU A 107 12.26 7.86 -25.59
N ARG A 108 13.06 8.28 -26.55
CA ARG A 108 12.68 9.26 -27.60
C ARG A 108 11.53 8.75 -28.47
N LEU A 109 11.55 7.50 -28.91
CA LEU A 109 10.47 6.91 -29.67
C LEU A 109 9.14 6.91 -28.87
N MET A 110 9.23 6.62 -27.57
CA MET A 110 8.06 6.64 -26.68
C MET A 110 7.55 8.07 -26.45
N GLU A 111 8.46 9.02 -26.24
CA GLU A 111 8.16 10.44 -26.04
C GLU A 111 7.51 11.05 -27.29
N GLU A 112 8.04 10.79 -28.48
CA GLU A 112 7.49 11.25 -29.77
C GLU A 112 6.04 10.74 -29.94
N TRP A 113 5.81 9.44 -29.73
CA TRP A 113 4.47 8.88 -29.81
C TRP A 113 3.51 9.50 -28.78
N LEU A 114 3.96 9.75 -27.55
CA LEU A 114 3.14 10.37 -26.51
C LEU A 114 2.76 11.82 -26.87
N HIS A 115 3.65 12.57 -27.47
CA HIS A 115 3.35 13.95 -27.93
C HIS A 115 2.36 14.01 -29.09
N GLU A 116 2.21 12.94 -29.87
CA GLU A 116 1.19 12.84 -30.91
C GLU A 116 -0.21 12.57 -30.36
N GLN A 117 -0.35 12.19 -29.08
CA GLN A 117 -1.66 11.91 -28.49
C GLN A 117 -2.32 13.19 -27.98
N PRO A 118 -3.52 13.56 -28.46
CA PRO A 118 -4.19 14.80 -28.07
C PRO A 118 -4.65 14.80 -26.59
N GLU A 119 -4.76 13.65 -25.98
CA GLU A 119 -5.15 13.51 -24.58
C GLU A 119 -4.00 13.80 -23.60
N VAL A 120 -2.75 13.76 -24.09
CA VAL A 120 -1.54 13.96 -23.29
C VAL A 120 -1.28 15.46 -23.13
N LYS A 121 -1.15 15.89 -21.87
CA LYS A 121 -0.87 17.28 -21.50
C LYS A 121 0.62 17.54 -21.33
N THR A 122 1.30 16.66 -20.59
CA THR A 122 2.72 16.82 -20.25
C THR A 122 3.40 15.45 -20.20
N VAL A 123 4.59 15.36 -20.77
CA VAL A 123 5.47 14.21 -20.67
C VAL A 123 6.76 14.65 -20.00
N SER A 124 7.21 13.92 -18.98
CA SER A 124 8.49 14.14 -18.32
C SER A 124 9.31 12.86 -18.37
N VAL A 125 10.41 12.89 -19.08
CA VAL A 125 11.31 11.75 -19.27
C VAL A 125 12.56 11.91 -18.41
N THR A 126 12.89 10.86 -17.64
CA THR A 126 14.11 10.80 -16.85
C THR A 126 14.90 9.57 -17.27
N MET A 127 16.15 9.78 -17.63
CA MET A 127 17.05 8.74 -18.13
C MET A 127 18.06 8.34 -17.05
N GLY A 128 18.29 7.05 -16.90
CA GLY A 128 19.26 6.49 -15.97
C GLY A 128 18.76 6.36 -14.53
N SER A 129 17.67 7.01 -14.16
CA SER A 129 17.11 7.00 -12.81
C SER A 129 15.62 7.35 -12.84
N THR A 130 14.98 7.35 -11.68
CA THR A 130 13.71 8.04 -11.48
C THR A 130 13.95 9.51 -11.12
N PRO A 131 12.99 10.41 -11.35
CA PRO A 131 13.07 11.77 -10.81
C PRO A 131 13.33 11.76 -9.31
N PRO A 132 13.91 12.84 -8.72
CA PRO A 132 13.92 13.01 -7.28
C PRO A 132 12.51 12.82 -6.72
N ARG A 133 12.37 12.46 -5.44
CA ARG A 133 11.08 12.13 -4.82
C ARG A 133 9.97 13.11 -5.19
N TYR A 134 9.27 12.85 -6.28
CA TYR A 134 8.17 13.67 -6.82
C TYR A 134 6.80 13.25 -6.26
N TYR A 135 6.77 12.11 -5.54
CA TYR A 135 5.56 11.52 -4.99
C TYR A 135 5.87 10.83 -3.66
N LEU A 136 4.92 10.86 -2.69
CA LEU A 136 5.14 10.38 -1.33
C LEU A 136 5.63 8.92 -1.26
N ALA A 137 5.05 8.06 -2.08
CA ALA A 137 5.35 6.64 -2.10
C ALA A 137 6.44 6.25 -3.12
N SER A 138 7.01 7.21 -3.88
CA SER A 138 8.11 6.91 -4.79
C SER A 138 9.44 6.85 -4.06
N SER A 139 10.24 5.84 -4.35
CA SER A 139 11.66 5.77 -4.00
C SER A 139 12.50 6.02 -5.25
N SER A 140 13.58 6.77 -5.10
CA SER A 140 14.54 6.94 -6.19
C SER A 140 15.30 5.63 -6.43
N ILE A 141 15.49 5.30 -7.72
CA ILE A 141 16.32 4.17 -8.14
C ILE A 141 17.76 4.66 -8.31
N SER A 142 18.72 3.84 -7.91
CA SER A 142 20.13 4.10 -8.17
C SER A 142 20.40 4.23 -9.67
N LEU A 143 21.35 5.07 -10.03
CA LEU A 143 21.70 5.33 -11.43
C LEU A 143 22.04 4.05 -12.19
N ARG A 144 21.35 3.79 -13.31
CA ARG A 144 21.50 2.63 -14.18
C ARG A 144 21.43 3.06 -15.64
N PRO A 145 22.40 2.70 -16.49
CA PRO A 145 22.37 3.11 -17.89
C PRO A 145 21.20 2.51 -18.69
N ASN A 146 20.69 1.35 -18.29
CA ASN A 146 19.60 0.61 -18.95
C ASN A 146 18.21 0.91 -18.41
N PHE A 147 18.04 2.00 -17.63
CA PHE A 147 16.76 2.36 -17.02
C PHE A 147 16.30 3.75 -17.45
N GLY A 148 15.00 3.90 -17.66
CA GLY A 148 14.32 5.17 -17.86
C GLY A 148 12.97 5.21 -17.15
N ASN A 149 12.50 6.41 -16.86
CA ASN A 149 11.17 6.63 -16.27
C ASN A 149 10.46 7.74 -17.04
N ILE A 150 9.21 7.52 -17.37
CA ILE A 150 8.34 8.49 -18.03
C ILE A 150 7.15 8.78 -17.11
N LEU A 151 6.93 10.06 -16.84
CA LEU A 151 5.73 10.55 -16.17
C LEU A 151 4.83 11.19 -17.20
N ILE A 152 3.60 10.71 -17.31
CA ILE A 152 2.63 11.15 -18.29
C ILE A 152 1.44 11.78 -17.57
N GLU A 153 1.16 13.06 -17.85
CA GLU A 153 -0.01 13.78 -17.38
C GLU A 153 -1.00 13.94 -18.55
N LEU A 154 -2.28 13.68 -18.29
CA LEU A 154 -3.37 13.77 -19.26
C LEU A 154 -4.29 14.95 -18.91
N HIS A 155 -5.07 15.39 -19.89
CA HIS A 155 -6.09 16.44 -19.69
C HIS A 155 -7.28 15.92 -18.86
N ASP A 156 -7.73 14.67 -19.08
CA ASP A 156 -8.85 14.06 -18.36
C ASP A 156 -8.45 12.70 -17.76
N ARG A 157 -8.76 12.54 -16.47
CA ARG A 157 -8.54 11.29 -15.72
C ARG A 157 -9.25 10.08 -16.31
N LYS A 158 -10.40 10.29 -16.96
CA LYS A 158 -11.20 9.20 -17.55
C LYS A 158 -10.49 8.49 -18.69
N GLN A 159 -9.57 9.18 -19.35
CA GLN A 159 -8.82 8.67 -20.50
C GLN A 159 -7.52 7.97 -20.09
N THR A 160 -7.14 8.05 -18.80
CA THR A 160 -5.84 7.54 -18.31
C THR A 160 -5.63 6.06 -18.63
N GLU A 161 -6.64 5.24 -18.39
CA GLU A 161 -6.55 3.79 -18.65
C GLU A 161 -6.49 3.45 -20.15
N GLU A 162 -7.22 4.18 -20.97
CA GLU A 162 -7.24 3.98 -22.42
C GLU A 162 -5.89 4.35 -23.04
N VAL A 163 -5.37 5.53 -22.68
CA VAL A 163 -4.06 5.99 -23.17
C VAL A 163 -2.94 5.07 -22.69
N GLU A 164 -2.96 4.64 -21.43
CA GLU A 164 -1.98 3.69 -20.91
C GLU A 164 -2.01 2.35 -21.68
N ASN A 165 -3.19 1.84 -22.05
CA ASN A 165 -3.32 0.61 -22.85
C ASN A 165 -2.76 0.78 -24.26
N ARG A 166 -3.09 1.90 -24.93
CA ARG A 166 -2.54 2.23 -26.26
C ARG A 166 -1.01 2.38 -26.20
N PHE A 167 -0.50 3.02 -25.16
CA PHE A 167 0.93 3.18 -24.94
C PHE A 167 1.63 1.83 -24.75
N ASN A 168 1.08 0.96 -23.91
CA ASN A 168 1.62 -0.38 -23.71
C ASN A 168 1.64 -1.20 -25.03
N ALA A 169 0.57 -1.14 -25.80
CA ALA A 169 0.49 -1.81 -27.10
C ALA A 169 1.53 -1.26 -28.10
N TYR A 170 1.73 0.05 -28.13
CA TYR A 170 2.73 0.70 -28.95
C TYR A 170 4.14 0.25 -28.60
N VAL A 171 4.50 0.24 -27.31
CA VAL A 171 5.84 -0.16 -26.85
C VAL A 171 6.12 -1.62 -27.16
N VAL A 172 5.16 -2.52 -26.93
CA VAL A 172 5.32 -3.94 -27.27
C VAL A 172 5.56 -4.14 -28.77
N ALA A 173 4.91 -3.36 -29.62
CA ALA A 173 5.05 -3.48 -31.08
C ALA A 173 6.35 -2.87 -31.63
N ASN A 174 6.83 -1.76 -31.05
CA ASN A 174 7.91 -0.96 -31.63
C ASN A 174 9.25 -1.04 -30.85
N CYS A 175 9.21 -1.49 -29.58
CA CYS A 175 10.38 -1.58 -28.73
C CYS A 175 10.50 -2.99 -28.10
N PRO A 176 10.81 -4.03 -28.90
CA PRO A 176 10.78 -5.44 -28.45
C PRO A 176 11.80 -5.77 -27.35
N ASP A 177 12.90 -5.01 -27.26
CA ASP A 177 13.93 -5.20 -26.24
C ASP A 177 13.60 -4.53 -24.90
N VAL A 178 12.50 -3.79 -24.84
CA VAL A 178 12.08 -3.04 -23.65
C VAL A 178 11.16 -3.87 -22.79
N TRP A 179 11.50 -3.99 -21.52
CA TRP A 179 10.55 -4.36 -20.49
C TRP A 179 9.89 -3.09 -19.96
N LEU A 180 8.58 -2.96 -20.18
CA LEU A 180 7.78 -1.82 -19.78
C LEU A 180 6.91 -2.19 -18.58
N ARG A 181 6.91 -1.34 -17.56
CA ARG A 181 5.95 -1.38 -16.46
C ARG A 181 5.22 -0.05 -16.36
N SER A 182 4.05 0.04 -16.96
CA SER A 182 3.15 1.16 -16.71
C SER A 182 2.34 0.93 -15.44
N SER A 183 2.06 1.98 -14.70
CA SER A 183 1.25 1.89 -13.49
C SER A 183 0.62 3.22 -13.11
N LEU A 184 -0.62 3.16 -12.62
CA LEU A 184 -1.25 4.26 -11.93
C LEU A 184 -0.56 4.48 -10.57
N PHE A 185 -0.65 5.70 -10.05
CA PHE A 185 -0.09 6.01 -8.75
C PHE A 185 -0.87 5.34 -7.61
N LYS A 186 -0.16 4.77 -6.65
CA LYS A 186 -0.70 4.20 -5.41
C LYS A 186 -0.03 4.89 -4.21
N LEU A 187 -0.72 5.02 -3.07
CA LEU A 187 -0.13 5.58 -1.84
C LEU A 187 0.74 4.60 -1.06
N SER A 188 0.78 3.34 -1.44
CA SER A 188 1.73 2.40 -0.83
C SER A 188 3.13 2.61 -1.37
N PRO A 189 4.17 2.26 -0.61
CA PRO A 189 5.50 2.08 -1.16
C PRO A 189 5.39 1.22 -2.41
N VAL A 190 5.95 1.69 -3.52
CA VAL A 190 5.85 0.97 -4.79
C VAL A 190 6.91 -0.12 -4.77
N PRO A 191 6.56 -1.39 -4.54
CA PRO A 191 7.50 -2.48 -4.66
C PRO A 191 7.98 -2.63 -6.10
N ASP A 192 9.09 -3.32 -6.31
CA ASP A 192 9.62 -3.63 -7.65
C ASP A 192 8.57 -4.37 -8.51
N ALA A 193 7.74 -5.22 -7.88
CA ALA A 193 6.55 -5.84 -8.45
C ALA A 193 5.48 -6.06 -7.37
N ALA A 194 4.22 -6.24 -7.77
CA ALA A 194 3.13 -6.46 -6.82
C ALA A 194 3.27 -7.82 -6.10
N ILE A 195 3.71 -8.86 -6.82
CA ILE A 195 3.92 -10.21 -6.29
C ILE A 195 5.38 -10.60 -6.51
N GLU A 196 6.06 -10.98 -5.43
CA GLU A 196 7.46 -11.36 -5.47
C GLU A 196 7.72 -12.59 -4.58
N PHE A 197 8.32 -13.65 -5.17
CA PHE A 197 8.83 -14.80 -4.46
C PHE A 197 10.36 -14.75 -4.45
N GLY A 198 10.96 -14.48 -3.29
CA GLY A 198 12.40 -14.38 -3.12
C GLY A 198 12.99 -15.69 -2.61
N PHE A 199 13.93 -16.25 -3.36
CA PHE A 199 14.72 -17.39 -2.96
C PHE A 199 16.04 -16.91 -2.37
N ILE A 200 16.36 -17.39 -1.17
CA ILE A 200 17.53 -16.96 -0.38
C ILE A 200 18.47 -18.17 -0.25
N GLY A 201 19.77 -17.97 -0.53
CA GLY A 201 20.78 -19.03 -0.44
C GLY A 201 22.12 -18.56 -0.99
N ASP A 202 23.11 -19.46 -0.97
CA ASP A 202 24.50 -19.09 -1.26
C ASP A 202 24.90 -19.30 -2.72
N ASP A 203 24.42 -20.34 -3.39
CA ASP A 203 24.82 -20.63 -4.76
C ASP A 203 23.94 -19.92 -5.77
N ILE A 204 24.59 -19.20 -6.70
CA ILE A 204 23.93 -18.35 -7.71
C ILE A 204 23.14 -19.19 -8.73
N ASP A 205 23.69 -20.33 -9.15
CA ASP A 205 23.06 -21.15 -10.18
C ASP A 205 21.83 -21.88 -9.62
N THR A 206 21.87 -22.28 -8.36
CA THR A 206 20.72 -22.86 -7.66
C THR A 206 19.62 -21.81 -7.46
N LEU A 207 19.96 -20.59 -7.03
CA LEU A 207 18.99 -19.50 -6.93
C LEU A 207 18.33 -19.20 -8.27
N ARG A 208 19.11 -19.20 -9.35
CA ARG A 208 18.58 -18.97 -10.70
C ARG A 208 17.62 -20.07 -11.14
N ARG A 209 17.95 -21.34 -10.87
CA ARG A 209 17.05 -22.48 -11.20
C ARG A 209 15.73 -22.39 -10.43
N LEU A 210 15.79 -22.07 -9.12
CA LEU A 210 14.59 -21.93 -8.29
C LEU A 210 13.71 -20.76 -8.77
N THR A 211 14.34 -19.63 -9.09
CA THR A 211 13.65 -18.46 -9.60
C THR A 211 13.02 -18.72 -10.97
N GLN A 212 13.74 -19.37 -11.88
CA GLN A 212 13.22 -19.74 -13.20
C GLN A 212 12.02 -20.68 -13.09
N ALA A 213 12.07 -21.68 -12.21
CA ALA A 213 10.94 -22.55 -11.97
C ALA A 213 9.69 -21.81 -11.48
N ALA A 214 9.87 -20.77 -10.64
CA ALA A 214 8.79 -19.91 -10.22
C ALA A 214 8.28 -19.00 -11.36
N GLU A 215 9.16 -18.45 -12.18
CA GLU A 215 8.79 -17.68 -13.38
C GLU A 215 8.00 -18.54 -14.37
N ASP A 216 8.39 -19.80 -14.61
CA ASP A 216 7.68 -20.73 -15.48
C ASP A 216 6.25 -21.01 -14.98
N ILE A 217 6.04 -21.04 -13.67
CA ILE A 217 4.71 -21.14 -13.07
C ILE A 217 3.91 -19.85 -13.31
N MET A 218 4.54 -18.69 -13.11
CA MET A 218 3.91 -17.40 -13.38
C MET A 218 3.47 -17.30 -14.84
N TRP A 219 4.33 -17.69 -15.80
CA TRP A 219 4.00 -17.69 -17.23
C TRP A 219 2.80 -18.57 -17.60
N ARG A 220 2.60 -19.68 -16.88
CA ARG A 220 1.48 -20.61 -17.10
C ARG A 220 0.20 -20.18 -16.37
N THR A 221 0.29 -19.27 -15.41
CA THR A 221 -0.85 -18.83 -14.61
C THR A 221 -1.58 -17.68 -15.30
N PRO A 222 -2.86 -17.83 -15.67
CA PRO A 222 -3.62 -16.73 -16.27
C PRO A 222 -3.71 -15.54 -15.31
N GLY A 223 -3.65 -14.33 -15.86
CA GLY A 223 -3.79 -13.09 -15.08
C GLY A 223 -2.48 -12.56 -14.52
N THR A 224 -1.33 -13.13 -14.87
CA THR A 224 -0.01 -12.56 -14.60
C THR A 224 0.47 -11.66 -15.72
N ALA A 225 1.20 -10.61 -15.38
CA ALA A 225 1.81 -9.66 -16.30
C ALA A 225 3.21 -9.26 -15.80
N ASN A 226 4.03 -8.66 -16.66
CA ASN A 226 5.33 -8.09 -16.31
C ASN A 226 6.27 -9.06 -15.59
N ILE A 227 6.28 -10.32 -16.00
CA ILE A 227 7.08 -11.37 -15.35
C ILE A 227 8.56 -11.13 -15.59
N ARG A 228 9.36 -11.16 -14.52
CA ARG A 228 10.81 -11.03 -14.55
C ARG A 228 11.47 -11.57 -13.29
N ASN A 229 12.80 -11.68 -13.32
CA ASN A 229 13.59 -11.84 -12.09
C ASN A 229 14.29 -10.54 -11.68
N SER A 230 14.62 -10.46 -10.41
CA SER A 230 15.22 -9.25 -9.82
C SER A 230 16.69 -9.01 -10.19
N TRP A 231 17.38 -9.99 -10.79
CA TRP A 231 18.78 -9.87 -11.19
C TRP A 231 18.95 -9.60 -12.69
N GLY A 232 17.89 -9.72 -13.49
CA GLY A 232 17.93 -9.56 -14.93
C GLY A 232 18.69 -10.69 -15.64
N ASN A 233 19.09 -10.42 -16.87
CA ASN A 233 19.84 -11.36 -17.71
C ASN A 233 21.30 -11.47 -17.29
N ARG A 234 21.99 -12.49 -17.81
CA ARG A 234 23.46 -12.58 -17.76
C ARG A 234 24.04 -11.69 -18.85
N VAL A 235 25.06 -10.93 -18.50
CA VAL A 235 25.78 -10.04 -19.41
C VAL A 235 27.02 -10.76 -19.92
N PRO A 236 27.27 -10.75 -21.23
CA PRO A 236 28.55 -11.23 -21.78
C PRO A 236 29.67 -10.35 -21.25
N THR A 237 30.65 -10.98 -20.61
CA THR A 237 31.77 -10.28 -19.98
C THR A 237 33.09 -10.77 -20.57
N TRP A 238 33.87 -9.85 -21.06
CA TRP A 238 35.20 -10.08 -21.57
C TRP A 238 36.23 -9.78 -20.48
N LEU A 239 37.02 -10.81 -20.11
CA LEU A 239 37.99 -10.75 -19.03
C LEU A 239 39.40 -10.97 -19.53
N PRO A 240 40.24 -9.93 -19.55
CA PRO A 240 41.67 -10.11 -19.80
C PRO A 240 42.34 -10.79 -18.59
N LEU A 241 43.03 -11.89 -18.82
CA LEU A 241 43.76 -12.64 -17.80
C LEU A 241 45.13 -12.03 -17.61
N TYR A 242 45.27 -11.09 -16.68
CA TYR A 242 46.55 -10.44 -16.40
C TYR A 242 47.62 -11.46 -15.99
N SER A 243 48.76 -11.45 -16.68
CA SER A 243 49.96 -12.24 -16.37
C SER A 243 50.95 -11.45 -15.56
N GLN A 244 51.21 -11.83 -14.33
CA GLN A 244 52.18 -11.18 -13.45
C GLN A 244 53.58 -11.14 -14.07
N MET A 245 53.99 -12.25 -14.70
CA MET A 245 55.30 -12.39 -15.32
C MET A 245 55.45 -11.47 -16.56
N LYS A 246 54.47 -11.48 -17.46
CA LYS A 246 54.50 -10.62 -18.66
C LYS A 246 54.42 -9.13 -18.28
N GLY A 247 53.53 -8.80 -17.33
CA GLY A 247 53.39 -7.43 -16.84
C GLY A 247 54.65 -6.88 -16.21
N GLN A 248 55.34 -7.65 -15.36
CA GLN A 248 56.62 -7.22 -14.79
C GLN A 248 57.72 -7.01 -15.85
N ARG A 249 57.77 -7.86 -16.88
CA ARG A 249 58.75 -7.73 -17.95
C ARG A 249 58.63 -6.42 -18.74
N ILE A 250 57.43 -5.92 -18.92
CA ILE A 250 57.13 -4.67 -19.68
C ILE A 250 56.86 -3.50 -18.75
N GLY A 251 56.88 -3.69 -17.42
CA GLY A 251 56.64 -2.65 -16.42
C GLY A 251 55.16 -2.20 -16.34
N VAL A 252 54.22 -3.08 -16.68
CA VAL A 252 52.76 -2.83 -16.62
C VAL A 252 52.16 -3.53 -15.42
N THR A 253 51.48 -2.79 -14.59
CA THR A 253 50.74 -3.34 -13.44
C THR A 253 49.29 -3.65 -13.82
N ARG A 254 48.62 -4.49 -13.00
CA ARG A 254 47.17 -4.78 -13.14
C ARG A 254 46.31 -3.49 -13.09
N SER A 255 46.72 -2.52 -12.24
CA SER A 255 46.01 -1.24 -12.10
C SER A 255 46.11 -0.40 -13.37
N GLN A 256 47.28 -0.36 -14.02
CA GLN A 256 47.47 0.37 -15.28
C GLN A 256 46.69 -0.29 -16.42
N MET A 257 46.63 -1.62 -16.47
CA MET A 257 45.78 -2.35 -17.39
C MET A 257 44.29 -2.00 -17.18
N ALA A 258 43.83 -1.99 -15.94
CA ALA A 258 42.45 -1.62 -15.61
C ALA A 258 42.16 -0.15 -15.99
N GLN A 259 43.11 0.76 -15.77
CA GLN A 259 43.00 2.15 -16.16
C GLN A 259 42.90 2.32 -17.71
N GLY A 260 43.71 1.59 -18.47
CA GLY A 260 43.62 1.59 -19.93
C GLY A 260 42.27 1.12 -20.44
N ILE A 261 41.72 0.05 -19.85
CA ILE A 261 40.37 -0.44 -20.15
C ILE A 261 39.31 0.63 -19.79
N THR A 262 39.43 1.29 -18.64
CA THR A 262 38.50 2.34 -18.21
C THR A 262 38.51 3.53 -19.19
N ILE A 263 39.68 3.97 -19.64
CA ILE A 263 39.83 5.05 -20.67
C ILE A 263 39.09 4.67 -21.94
N ALA A 264 39.28 3.43 -22.38
CA ALA A 264 38.71 2.93 -23.63
C ALA A 264 37.22 2.59 -23.58
N THR A 265 36.62 2.41 -22.37
CA THR A 265 35.23 1.98 -22.25
C THR A 265 34.32 3.04 -21.61
N GLN A 266 34.70 3.62 -20.48
CA GLN A 266 33.87 4.56 -19.73
C GLN A 266 34.40 5.98 -19.71
N GLY A 267 35.69 6.15 -19.99
CA GLY A 267 36.43 7.36 -19.76
C GLY A 267 36.98 7.44 -18.33
N TYR A 268 38.18 7.96 -18.21
CA TYR A 268 38.89 8.14 -16.93
C TYR A 268 38.69 9.58 -16.44
N ARG A 269 38.23 9.76 -15.20
CA ARG A 269 38.00 11.07 -14.59
C ARG A 269 39.33 11.72 -14.22
N LEU A 270 39.69 12.80 -14.90
CA LEU A 270 40.89 13.59 -14.65
C LEU A 270 40.69 14.64 -13.57
N GLY A 271 39.50 15.22 -13.48
CA GLY A 271 39.19 16.31 -12.57
C GLY A 271 37.72 16.77 -12.66
N GLU A 272 37.46 17.92 -12.09
CA GLU A 272 36.17 18.59 -12.11
C GLU A 272 36.33 20.04 -12.55
N TYR A 273 35.49 20.47 -13.48
CA TYR A 273 35.28 21.87 -13.80
C TYR A 273 34.08 22.38 -13.00
N ARG A 274 34.27 23.49 -12.27
CA ARG A 274 33.25 24.09 -11.45
C ARG A 274 32.74 25.38 -12.08
N GLU A 275 31.43 25.48 -12.28
CA GLU A 275 30.77 26.67 -12.77
C GLU A 275 29.56 26.98 -11.88
N GLY A 276 29.68 27.96 -11.00
CA GLY A 276 28.69 28.25 -9.98
C GLY A 276 28.43 27.01 -9.09
N ASP A 277 27.19 26.52 -9.08
CA ASP A 277 26.78 25.33 -8.30
C ASP A 277 26.90 24.01 -9.06
N GLN A 278 27.38 24.07 -10.32
CA GLN A 278 27.51 22.88 -11.17
C GLN A 278 28.93 22.33 -11.13
N PHE A 279 29.02 20.99 -11.04
CA PHE A 279 30.26 20.23 -11.09
C PHE A 279 30.27 19.36 -12.34
N MET A 280 31.11 19.70 -13.30
CA MET A 280 31.25 18.95 -14.56
C MET A 280 32.50 18.08 -14.51
N PRO A 281 32.41 16.74 -14.64
CA PRO A 281 33.57 15.89 -14.65
C PRO A 281 34.34 16.06 -15.95
N ILE A 282 35.67 16.23 -15.87
CA ILE A 282 36.58 16.20 -17.01
C ILE A 282 36.97 14.73 -17.21
N LEU A 283 36.55 14.16 -18.34
CA LEU A 283 36.81 12.76 -18.68
C LEU A 283 37.82 12.64 -19.81
N LEU A 284 38.85 11.83 -19.61
CA LEU A 284 39.73 11.35 -20.66
C LEU A 284 39.10 10.12 -21.32
N LYS A 285 38.74 10.19 -22.58
CA LYS A 285 38.15 9.10 -23.37
C LYS A 285 38.94 8.84 -24.61
N ASP A 286 38.88 7.61 -25.11
CA ASP A 286 39.36 7.30 -26.45
C ASP A 286 38.36 7.85 -27.48
N GLU A 287 38.85 8.45 -28.55
CA GLU A 287 38.06 9.01 -29.66
C GLU A 287 37.21 7.93 -30.34
N ASN A 288 37.70 6.71 -30.40
CA ASN A 288 37.05 5.56 -31.05
C ASN A 288 36.23 4.68 -30.07
N ILE A 289 35.83 5.20 -28.91
CA ILE A 289 35.16 4.42 -27.86
C ILE A 289 33.90 3.69 -28.36
N ASP A 290 33.18 4.30 -29.29
CA ASP A 290 31.97 3.73 -29.88
C ASP A 290 32.23 2.70 -31.00
N ALA A 291 33.45 2.63 -31.50
CA ALA A 291 33.90 1.73 -32.57
C ALA A 291 34.54 0.43 -32.03
N TYR A 292 34.77 0.32 -30.74
CA TYR A 292 35.37 -0.87 -30.16
C TYR A 292 34.43 -2.07 -30.25
N ASN A 293 34.89 -3.10 -30.96
CA ASN A 293 34.32 -4.43 -30.97
C ASN A 293 35.25 -5.41 -30.23
N LEU A 294 34.77 -6.64 -29.97
CA LEU A 294 35.55 -7.65 -29.26
C LEU A 294 36.96 -7.89 -29.86
N THR A 295 37.13 -7.74 -31.16
CA THR A 295 38.39 -7.95 -31.84
C THR A 295 39.39 -6.81 -31.53
N ASN A 296 38.90 -5.58 -31.46
CA ASN A 296 39.74 -4.40 -31.20
C ASN A 296 40.14 -4.28 -29.71
N LEU A 297 39.36 -4.89 -28.80
CA LEU A 297 39.68 -4.87 -27.38
C LEU A 297 41.02 -5.51 -27.02
N GLN A 298 41.54 -6.43 -27.85
CA GLN A 298 42.84 -7.07 -27.66
C GLN A 298 44.01 -6.12 -27.92
N ALA A 299 43.81 -5.10 -28.76
CA ALA A 299 44.80 -4.11 -29.12
C ALA A 299 44.78 -2.85 -28.23
N LEU A 300 43.95 -2.78 -27.19
CA LEU A 300 43.82 -1.61 -26.34
C LEU A 300 45.15 -1.14 -25.77
N PRO A 301 45.49 0.17 -25.85
CA PRO A 301 46.73 0.70 -25.37
C PRO A 301 46.74 0.81 -23.82
N ILE A 302 47.82 0.39 -23.20
CA ILE A 302 48.13 0.60 -21.81
C ILE A 302 49.29 1.59 -21.71
N PHE A 303 49.07 2.69 -21.02
CA PHE A 303 50.08 3.72 -20.78
C PHE A 303 50.85 3.42 -19.48
N THR A 304 52.18 3.46 -19.57
CA THR A 304 53.04 3.32 -18.41
C THR A 304 53.52 4.69 -17.93
N PRO A 305 53.93 4.84 -16.66
CA PRO A 305 54.49 6.09 -16.15
C PRO A 305 55.78 6.53 -16.86
N ALA A 306 56.47 5.60 -17.49
CA ALA A 306 57.68 5.88 -18.29
C ALA A 306 57.36 6.39 -19.71
N GLY A 307 56.08 6.70 -20.02
CA GLY A 307 55.68 7.21 -21.35
C GLY A 307 55.62 6.15 -22.46
N LYS A 308 55.82 4.87 -22.13
CA LYS A 308 55.71 3.78 -23.12
C LYS A 308 54.28 3.27 -23.19
N VAL A 309 53.89 2.87 -24.41
CA VAL A 309 52.56 2.31 -24.71
C VAL A 309 52.71 0.85 -25.09
N TYR A 310 51.91 -0.01 -24.45
CA TYR A 310 51.88 -1.45 -24.73
C TYR A 310 50.43 -1.89 -25.02
N SER A 311 50.26 -2.91 -25.87
CA SER A 311 48.96 -3.54 -26.07
C SER A 311 48.60 -4.38 -24.83
N ILE A 312 47.30 -4.42 -24.49
CA ILE A 312 46.78 -5.24 -23.39
C ILE A 312 47.14 -6.72 -23.53
N GLU A 313 47.23 -7.22 -24.77
CA GLU A 313 47.62 -8.59 -25.07
C GLU A 313 49.03 -8.93 -24.54
N GLN A 314 49.95 -7.96 -24.55
CA GLN A 314 51.33 -8.15 -24.10
C GLN A 314 51.42 -8.33 -22.56
N ALA A 315 50.39 -7.92 -21.81
CA ALA A 315 50.31 -8.03 -20.37
C ALA A 315 49.42 -9.18 -19.91
N THR A 316 48.83 -9.97 -20.82
CA THR A 316 47.85 -11.01 -20.51
C THR A 316 48.27 -12.41 -20.96
N ASP A 317 47.74 -13.46 -20.36
CA ASP A 317 47.85 -14.85 -20.79
C ASP A 317 46.66 -15.28 -21.67
N GLY A 318 45.88 -14.32 -22.15
CA GLY A 318 44.73 -14.49 -22.98
C GLY A 318 43.50 -13.82 -22.43
N PHE A 319 42.36 -14.11 -23.03
CA PHE A 319 41.08 -13.50 -22.72
C PHE A 319 40.07 -14.60 -22.45
N ARG A 320 39.21 -14.40 -21.43
CA ARG A 320 38.11 -15.30 -21.13
C ARG A 320 36.79 -14.57 -21.43
N PHE A 321 35.96 -15.23 -22.18
CA PHE A 321 34.59 -14.79 -22.42
C PHE A 321 33.64 -15.62 -21.55
N GLU A 322 32.86 -14.98 -20.70
CA GLU A 322 31.90 -15.64 -19.84
C GLU A 322 30.65 -14.79 -19.64
N TYR A 323 29.54 -15.45 -19.32
CA TYR A 323 28.29 -14.77 -18.98
C TYR A 323 28.19 -14.60 -17.48
N ARG A 324 28.19 -13.36 -16.99
CA ARG A 324 28.04 -13.02 -15.57
C ARG A 324 26.72 -12.32 -15.29
N GLY A 325 26.18 -12.49 -14.08
CA GLY A 325 25.08 -11.66 -13.62
C GLY A 325 25.54 -10.22 -13.43
N GLY A 326 24.85 -9.26 -14.05
CA GLY A 326 25.15 -7.83 -13.92
C GLY A 326 24.82 -7.29 -12.52
N VAL A 327 23.78 -7.84 -11.90
CA VAL A 327 23.29 -7.43 -10.58
C VAL A 327 23.18 -8.63 -9.65
N VAL A 328 23.62 -8.46 -8.39
CA VAL A 328 23.44 -9.45 -7.32
C VAL A 328 22.79 -8.73 -6.13
N LYS A 329 21.50 -8.99 -5.89
CA LYS A 329 20.78 -8.43 -4.74
C LYS A 329 20.99 -9.29 -3.49
N ARG A 330 20.99 -8.64 -2.32
CA ARG A 330 21.10 -9.29 -1.02
C ARG A 330 19.98 -8.82 -0.10
N TYR A 331 19.50 -9.73 0.72
CA TYR A 331 18.59 -9.47 1.81
C TYR A 331 19.20 -10.00 3.11
N ASN A 332 19.31 -9.17 4.14
CA ASN A 332 19.98 -9.53 5.40
C ASN A 332 21.36 -10.20 5.18
N ARG A 333 22.19 -9.62 4.29
CA ARG A 333 23.53 -10.10 3.89
C ARG A 333 23.54 -11.39 3.06
N GLN A 334 22.48 -12.16 2.97
CA GLN A 334 22.35 -13.36 2.14
C GLN A 334 21.94 -12.98 0.71
N ARG A 335 22.37 -13.75 -0.27
CA ARG A 335 21.94 -13.56 -1.66
C ARG A 335 20.46 -13.88 -1.77
N VAL A 336 19.72 -13.03 -2.46
CA VAL A 336 18.30 -13.22 -2.76
C VAL A 336 18.04 -12.96 -4.23
N MET A 337 17.37 -13.91 -4.89
CA MET A 337 16.85 -13.73 -6.23
C MET A 337 15.33 -13.86 -6.18
N LYS A 338 14.63 -12.92 -6.79
CA LYS A 338 13.17 -12.85 -6.71
C LYS A 338 12.58 -13.14 -8.10
N ALA A 339 11.60 -14.04 -8.18
CA ALA A 339 10.65 -14.11 -9.27
C ALA A 339 9.57 -13.05 -9.01
N GLN A 340 9.29 -12.22 -10.00
CA GLN A 340 8.46 -11.02 -9.87
C GLN A 340 7.38 -11.01 -10.95
N CYS A 341 6.15 -10.65 -10.59
CA CYS A 341 5.08 -10.36 -11.54
C CYS A 341 4.10 -9.34 -10.98
N ASP A 342 3.37 -8.70 -11.88
CA ASP A 342 2.21 -7.87 -11.57
C ASP A 342 0.92 -8.61 -11.96
N PRO A 343 -0.25 -8.30 -11.34
CA PRO A 343 -1.53 -8.79 -11.83
C PRO A 343 -1.85 -8.12 -13.17
N ALA A 344 -2.38 -8.89 -14.09
CA ALA A 344 -3.01 -8.33 -15.28
C ALA A 344 -4.20 -7.43 -14.89
N ARG A 345 -4.58 -6.55 -15.79
CA ARG A 345 -5.65 -5.59 -15.53
C ARG A 345 -6.97 -6.28 -15.18
N GLY A 346 -7.65 -5.79 -14.15
CA GLY A 346 -8.90 -6.39 -13.66
C GLY A 346 -8.74 -7.64 -12.81
N VAL A 347 -7.51 -8.16 -12.64
CA VAL A 347 -7.23 -9.31 -11.79
C VAL A 347 -6.94 -8.84 -10.36
N ASN A 348 -7.57 -9.48 -9.38
CA ASN A 348 -7.32 -9.20 -7.97
C ASN A 348 -5.94 -9.74 -7.56
N THR A 349 -5.09 -8.83 -7.03
CA THR A 349 -3.71 -9.18 -6.61
C THR A 349 -3.68 -10.28 -5.55
N MET A 350 -4.63 -10.27 -4.61
CA MET A 350 -4.66 -11.22 -3.50
C MET A 350 -5.06 -12.63 -3.95
N GLU A 351 -6.03 -12.74 -4.86
CA GLU A 351 -6.47 -14.01 -5.43
C GLU A 351 -5.36 -14.63 -6.29
N LEU A 352 -4.75 -13.80 -7.16
CA LEU A 352 -3.62 -14.23 -7.97
C LEU A 352 -2.43 -14.68 -7.11
N PHE A 353 -2.11 -13.91 -6.07
CA PHE A 353 -1.05 -14.25 -5.11
C PHE A 353 -1.32 -15.61 -4.43
N ALA A 354 -2.56 -15.84 -3.96
CA ALA A 354 -2.91 -17.11 -3.32
C ALA A 354 -2.72 -18.30 -4.25
N ALA A 355 -3.19 -18.19 -5.50
CA ALA A 355 -3.03 -19.22 -6.53
C ALA A 355 -1.55 -19.50 -6.86
N LEU A 356 -0.76 -18.43 -7.03
CA LEU A 356 0.68 -18.52 -7.31
C LEU A 356 1.45 -19.12 -6.13
N ARG A 357 1.18 -18.64 -4.90
CA ARG A 357 1.85 -19.12 -3.69
C ARG A 357 1.68 -20.64 -3.54
N ASP A 358 0.47 -21.12 -3.67
CA ASP A 358 0.16 -22.55 -3.52
C ASP A 358 0.82 -23.39 -4.64
N SER A 359 0.90 -22.85 -5.85
CA SER A 359 1.55 -23.50 -6.99
C SER A 359 3.07 -23.50 -6.86
N VAL A 360 3.68 -22.38 -6.50
CA VAL A 360 5.14 -22.26 -6.32
C VAL A 360 5.60 -23.11 -5.14
N THR A 361 4.89 -23.07 -4.00
CA THR A 361 5.27 -23.86 -2.82
C THR A 361 5.25 -25.37 -3.08
N ARG A 362 4.30 -25.85 -3.89
CA ARG A 362 4.20 -27.27 -4.25
C ARG A 362 5.20 -27.71 -5.30
N ALA A 363 5.46 -26.86 -6.29
CA ALA A 363 6.22 -27.25 -7.48
C ALA A 363 7.72 -26.92 -7.39
N VAL A 364 8.14 -26.03 -6.47
CA VAL A 364 9.54 -25.62 -6.31
C VAL A 364 10.09 -26.17 -4.98
N PRO A 365 10.66 -27.39 -4.96
CA PRO A 365 11.26 -27.94 -3.75
C PRO A 365 12.53 -27.15 -3.39
N LEU A 366 12.64 -26.76 -2.12
CA LEU A 366 13.80 -26.03 -1.61
C LEU A 366 14.88 -27.01 -1.16
N PRO A 367 16.11 -26.91 -1.69
CA PRO A 367 17.25 -27.66 -1.18
C PRO A 367 17.60 -27.24 0.25
N GLU A 368 18.37 -28.08 0.94
CA GLU A 368 18.88 -27.77 2.28
C GLU A 368 19.73 -26.48 2.25
N GLY A 369 19.52 -25.60 3.22
CA GLY A 369 20.19 -24.29 3.30
C GLY A 369 19.53 -23.19 2.44
N TYR A 370 18.44 -23.47 1.73
CA TYR A 370 17.66 -22.49 0.97
C TYR A 370 16.33 -22.21 1.62
N SER A 371 15.89 -20.96 1.52
CA SER A 371 14.56 -20.53 2.00
C SER A 371 13.85 -19.68 0.98
N MET A 372 12.52 -19.69 1.04
CA MET A 372 11.66 -18.81 0.25
C MET A 372 10.97 -17.81 1.17
N LYS A 373 11.03 -16.53 0.79
CA LYS A 373 10.29 -15.44 1.44
C LYS A 373 9.44 -14.72 0.41
N VAL A 374 8.22 -14.36 0.82
CA VAL A 374 7.33 -13.52 0.03
C VAL A 374 7.66 -12.06 0.29
N PHE A 375 7.72 -11.27 -0.78
CA PHE A 375 7.94 -9.83 -0.80
C PHE A 375 6.79 -9.14 -1.55
N GLY A 376 6.96 -7.87 -1.88
CA GLY A 376 5.97 -7.12 -2.64
C GLY A 376 4.85 -6.54 -1.79
N GLU A 377 3.66 -6.39 -2.38
CA GLU A 377 2.49 -5.83 -1.68
C GLU A 377 2.08 -6.68 -0.48
N GLN A 378 2.28 -7.98 -0.56
CA GLN A 378 1.95 -8.93 0.51
C GLN A 378 2.82 -8.75 1.75
N GLU A 379 4.12 -8.49 1.60
CA GLU A 379 5.01 -8.19 2.72
C GLU A 379 4.54 -6.92 3.45
N SER A 380 4.30 -5.84 2.70
CA SER A 380 3.82 -4.57 3.25
C SER A 380 2.47 -4.71 3.98
N GLN A 381 1.56 -5.51 3.42
CA GLN A 381 0.28 -5.81 4.06
C GLN A 381 0.46 -6.60 5.35
N GLN A 382 1.31 -7.62 5.33
CA GLN A 382 1.57 -8.47 6.49
C GLN A 382 2.27 -7.67 7.60
N GLU A 383 3.22 -6.82 7.28
CA GLU A 383 3.87 -5.91 8.25
C GLU A 383 2.85 -4.95 8.87
N SER A 384 1.98 -4.34 8.06
CA SER A 384 0.92 -3.45 8.55
C SER A 384 -0.07 -4.17 9.45
N ASN A 385 -0.52 -5.36 9.05
CA ASN A 385 -1.45 -6.17 9.82
C ASN A 385 -0.81 -6.66 11.14
N SER A 386 0.47 -7.06 11.11
CA SER A 386 1.21 -7.49 12.29
C SER A 386 1.38 -6.35 13.29
N ALA A 387 1.75 -5.15 12.81
CA ALA A 387 1.86 -3.97 13.67
C ALA A 387 0.51 -3.61 14.32
N LEU A 388 -0.59 -3.68 13.56
CA LEU A 388 -1.94 -3.47 14.12
C LEU A 388 -2.29 -4.53 15.15
N ALA A 389 -2.03 -5.81 14.86
CA ALA A 389 -2.31 -6.92 15.77
C ALA A 389 -1.50 -6.84 17.08
N GLU A 390 -0.27 -6.34 17.03
CA GLU A 390 0.60 -6.14 18.20
C GLU A 390 0.02 -5.09 19.16
N TYR A 391 -0.49 -3.97 18.64
CA TYR A 391 -1.00 -2.87 19.47
C TYR A 391 -2.50 -2.98 19.82
N MET A 392 -3.27 -3.80 19.09
CA MET A 392 -4.72 -3.99 19.34
C MET A 392 -5.05 -4.45 20.78
N PRO A 393 -4.40 -5.50 21.35
CA PRO A 393 -4.69 -5.95 22.70
C PRO A 393 -4.44 -4.86 23.74
N LEU A 394 -3.33 -4.14 23.61
CA LEU A 394 -2.99 -3.04 24.53
C LEU A 394 -4.05 -1.92 24.45
N THR A 395 -4.47 -1.56 23.25
CA THR A 395 -5.53 -0.55 23.03
C THR A 395 -6.84 -0.98 23.67
N MET A 396 -7.26 -2.25 23.49
CA MET A 396 -8.48 -2.78 24.09
C MET A 396 -8.41 -2.80 25.62
N ILE A 397 -7.26 -3.15 26.20
CA ILE A 397 -7.04 -3.10 27.65
C ILE A 397 -7.15 -1.67 28.18
N LEU A 398 -6.52 -0.69 27.51
CA LEU A 398 -6.60 0.71 27.89
C LEU A 398 -8.04 1.25 27.81
N ILE A 399 -8.77 0.92 26.74
CA ILE A 399 -10.18 1.28 26.61
C ILE A 399 -10.99 0.68 27.77
N PHE A 400 -10.78 -0.61 28.09
CA PHE A 400 -11.45 -1.27 29.20
C PHE A 400 -11.16 -0.60 30.55
N ILE A 401 -9.90 -0.25 30.83
CA ILE A 401 -9.49 0.45 32.05
C ILE A 401 -10.17 1.82 32.13
N VAL A 402 -10.19 2.60 31.05
CA VAL A 402 -10.83 3.93 31.02
C VAL A 402 -12.35 3.80 31.29
N LEU A 403 -13.01 2.83 30.65
CA LEU A 403 -14.43 2.56 30.89
C LEU A 403 -14.71 2.09 32.34
N LEU A 404 -13.80 1.27 32.89
CA LEU A 404 -13.91 0.79 34.26
C LEU A 404 -13.76 1.94 35.29
N LEU A 405 -12.85 2.87 35.04
CA LEU A 405 -12.69 4.08 35.84
C LEU A 405 -13.91 5.00 35.74
N LEU A 406 -14.52 5.10 34.54
CA LEU A 406 -15.70 5.94 34.31
C LEU A 406 -16.92 5.40 35.05
N PHE A 407 -17.24 4.12 34.90
CA PHE A 407 -18.46 3.51 35.44
C PHE A 407 -18.31 2.95 36.86
N ARG A 408 -17.06 2.77 37.34
CA ARG A 408 -16.74 2.15 38.64
C ARG A 408 -17.37 0.77 38.85
N ASN A 409 -17.72 0.09 37.77
CA ASN A 409 -18.34 -1.22 37.72
C ASN A 409 -17.81 -1.96 36.48
N TYR A 410 -17.75 -3.27 36.51
CA TYR A 410 -17.24 -4.07 35.39
C TYR A 410 -18.30 -4.45 34.34
N ARG A 411 -19.60 -4.40 34.73
CA ARG A 411 -20.69 -4.83 33.84
C ARG A 411 -20.91 -3.89 32.66
N GLU A 412 -20.94 -2.58 32.92
CA GLU A 412 -21.12 -1.57 31.89
C GLU A 412 -20.00 -1.59 30.82
N PRO A 413 -18.70 -1.61 31.18
CA PRO A 413 -17.61 -1.77 30.20
C PRO A 413 -17.75 -3.01 29.34
N VAL A 414 -18.10 -4.18 29.96
CA VAL A 414 -18.29 -5.42 29.20
C VAL A 414 -19.45 -5.32 28.21
N ILE A 415 -20.58 -4.72 28.60
CA ILE A 415 -21.72 -4.50 27.70
C ILE A 415 -21.30 -3.62 26.51
N ILE A 416 -20.57 -2.54 26.77
CA ILE A 416 -20.10 -1.62 25.70
C ILE A 416 -19.14 -2.33 24.76
N LEU A 417 -18.17 -3.08 25.29
CA LEU A 417 -17.20 -3.83 24.47
C LEU A 417 -17.86 -4.92 23.63
N LEU A 418 -18.92 -5.55 24.15
CA LEU A 418 -19.69 -6.57 23.42
C LEU A 418 -20.36 -6.00 22.15
N MET A 419 -20.63 -4.68 22.12
CA MET A 419 -21.22 -4.03 20.95
C MET A 419 -20.20 -3.80 19.83
N ILE A 420 -18.89 -3.83 20.12
CA ILE A 420 -17.85 -3.52 19.12
C ILE A 420 -17.84 -4.51 17.94
N PRO A 421 -17.82 -5.84 18.14
CA PRO A 421 -17.81 -6.78 17.02
C PRO A 421 -19.03 -6.63 16.11
N LEU A 422 -20.18 -6.24 16.68
CA LEU A 422 -21.44 -6.13 15.94
C LEU A 422 -21.46 -4.99 14.92
N ILE A 423 -20.57 -4.00 15.07
CA ILE A 423 -20.41 -2.89 14.10
C ILE A 423 -20.02 -3.43 12.72
N PHE A 424 -19.34 -4.58 12.70
CA PHE A 424 -18.87 -5.20 11.48
C PHE A 424 -20.02 -5.52 10.51
N ILE A 425 -21.21 -5.77 11.00
CA ILE A 425 -22.44 -5.92 10.20
C ILE A 425 -22.64 -4.68 9.30
N GLY A 426 -22.49 -3.49 9.90
CA GLY A 426 -22.65 -2.22 9.18
C GLY A 426 -21.52 -1.93 8.22
N VAL A 427 -20.30 -2.34 8.54
CA VAL A 427 -19.14 -2.19 7.67
C VAL A 427 -19.34 -2.99 6.37
N VAL A 428 -19.70 -4.27 6.50
CA VAL A 428 -19.93 -5.14 5.34
C VAL A 428 -21.11 -4.64 4.51
N LEU A 429 -22.20 -4.24 5.16
CA LEU A 429 -23.36 -3.66 4.49
C LEU A 429 -23.01 -2.38 3.73
N GLY A 430 -22.26 -1.46 4.35
CA GLY A 430 -21.84 -0.21 3.72
C GLY A 430 -20.97 -0.43 2.50
N LEU A 431 -20.00 -1.34 2.57
CA LEU A 431 -19.15 -1.69 1.44
C LEU A 431 -19.94 -2.40 0.32
N ALA A 432 -20.82 -3.35 0.67
CA ALA A 432 -21.62 -4.08 -0.29
C ALA A 432 -22.58 -3.17 -1.08
N VAL A 433 -23.28 -2.26 -0.39
CA VAL A 433 -24.21 -1.32 -1.01
C VAL A 433 -23.51 -0.31 -1.91
N THR A 434 -22.30 0.12 -1.53
CA THR A 434 -21.54 1.11 -2.31
C THR A 434 -20.65 0.49 -3.38
N GLY A 435 -20.55 -0.85 -3.45
CA GLY A 435 -19.67 -1.58 -4.37
C GLY A 435 -18.18 -1.33 -4.13
N LYS A 436 -17.80 -0.86 -2.93
CA LYS A 436 -16.41 -0.60 -2.58
C LYS A 436 -15.75 -1.87 -2.05
N VAL A 437 -14.47 -2.06 -2.39
CA VAL A 437 -13.65 -3.17 -1.89
C VAL A 437 -13.09 -2.86 -0.51
N PHE A 438 -12.95 -3.89 0.32
CA PHE A 438 -12.27 -3.74 1.61
C PHE A 438 -10.77 -3.54 1.38
N ASN A 439 -10.22 -2.45 1.90
CA ASN A 439 -8.84 -2.06 1.74
C ASN A 439 -8.26 -1.52 3.05
N PHE A 440 -6.99 -1.13 3.04
CA PHE A 440 -6.31 -0.55 4.21
C PHE A 440 -7.05 0.66 4.80
N PHE A 441 -7.62 1.53 3.96
CA PHE A 441 -8.40 2.68 4.44
C PHE A 441 -9.73 2.27 5.09
N SER A 442 -10.36 1.19 4.60
CA SER A 442 -11.53 0.60 5.28
C SER A 442 -11.18 0.10 6.68
N LEU A 443 -10.00 -0.53 6.83
CA LEU A 443 -9.50 -0.97 8.13
C LEU A 443 -9.27 0.21 9.09
N LEU A 444 -8.67 1.31 8.62
CA LEU A 444 -8.53 2.54 9.40
C LEU A 444 -9.89 3.15 9.76
N GLY A 445 -10.85 3.12 8.81
CA GLY A 445 -12.23 3.52 9.06
C GLY A 445 -12.91 2.70 10.16
N LEU A 446 -12.71 1.37 10.14
CA LEU A 446 -13.20 0.46 11.19
C LEU A 446 -12.62 0.80 12.56
N LEU A 447 -11.32 1.08 12.66
CA LEU A 447 -10.68 1.48 13.92
C LEU A 447 -11.26 2.78 14.47
N GLY A 448 -11.47 3.78 13.61
CA GLY A 448 -12.11 5.04 13.99
C GLY A 448 -13.57 4.84 14.44
N LEU A 449 -14.28 3.95 13.75
CA LEU A 449 -15.68 3.63 14.05
C LEU A 449 -15.86 2.97 15.44
N VAL A 450 -14.89 2.16 15.89
CA VAL A 450 -14.89 1.60 17.25
C VAL A 450 -15.00 2.70 18.30
N GLY A 451 -14.17 3.76 18.19
CA GLY A 451 -14.23 4.88 19.12
C GLY A 451 -15.55 5.65 19.07
N MET A 452 -16.11 5.86 17.88
CA MET A 452 -17.42 6.53 17.73
C MET A 452 -18.56 5.72 18.35
N ASN A 453 -18.54 4.39 18.21
CA ASN A 453 -19.56 3.52 18.80
C ASN A 453 -19.47 3.48 20.33
N ILE A 454 -18.27 3.37 20.88
CA ILE A 454 -18.05 3.43 22.33
C ILE A 454 -18.65 4.71 22.90
N LYS A 455 -18.38 5.87 22.27
CA LYS A 455 -18.94 7.17 22.69
C LYS A 455 -20.48 7.14 22.75
N ASN A 456 -21.13 6.59 21.72
CA ASN A 456 -22.59 6.51 21.67
C ASN A 456 -23.15 5.56 22.75
N ALA A 457 -22.50 4.43 22.97
CA ALA A 457 -22.88 3.47 23.99
C ALA A 457 -22.71 4.03 25.43
N VAL A 458 -21.59 4.72 25.69
CA VAL A 458 -21.29 5.39 26.97
C VAL A 458 -22.40 6.37 27.34
N VAL A 459 -22.80 7.24 26.41
CA VAL A 459 -23.84 8.25 26.64
C VAL A 459 -25.20 7.63 27.05
N LEU A 460 -25.54 6.48 26.47
CA LEU A 460 -26.78 5.79 26.84
C LEU A 460 -26.67 5.09 28.18
N VAL A 461 -25.59 4.35 28.44
CA VAL A 461 -25.38 3.61 29.68
C VAL A 461 -25.25 4.56 30.87
N GLU A 462 -24.55 5.69 30.71
CA GLU A 462 -24.48 6.73 31.75
C GLU A 462 -25.85 7.29 32.09
N GLN A 463 -26.69 7.58 31.07
CA GLN A 463 -28.05 8.08 31.32
C GLN A 463 -28.93 7.08 32.11
N ILE A 464 -28.77 5.78 31.83
CA ILE A 464 -29.47 4.74 32.64
C ILE A 464 -29.00 4.83 34.08
N GLY A 465 -27.70 4.99 34.33
CA GLY A 465 -27.13 5.14 35.67
C GLY A 465 -27.69 6.36 36.42
N VAL A 466 -27.74 7.52 35.74
CA VAL A 466 -28.28 8.78 36.30
C VAL A 466 -29.74 8.60 36.71
N LEU A 467 -30.62 8.07 35.84
CA LEU A 467 -32.02 7.89 36.13
C LEU A 467 -32.27 6.86 37.24
N ARG A 468 -31.42 5.85 37.36
CA ARG A 468 -31.45 4.91 38.48
C ARG A 468 -31.04 5.57 39.80
N ALA A 469 -30.06 6.45 39.79
CA ALA A 469 -29.65 7.23 40.97
C ALA A 469 -30.74 8.23 41.42
N GLU A 470 -31.56 8.72 40.49
CA GLU A 470 -32.73 9.56 40.76
C GLU A 470 -33.91 8.75 41.36
N GLY A 471 -33.78 7.43 41.54
CA GLY A 471 -34.80 6.56 42.18
C GLY A 471 -35.83 5.95 41.23
N LYS A 472 -35.67 6.06 39.91
CA LYS A 472 -36.54 5.38 38.94
C LYS A 472 -36.37 3.86 39.00
N GLY A 473 -37.44 3.13 38.80
CA GLY A 473 -37.41 1.67 38.66
C GLY A 473 -36.47 1.21 37.54
N PRO A 474 -35.81 0.05 37.65
CA PRO A 474 -34.81 -0.38 36.68
C PRO A 474 -35.34 -0.44 35.23
N TYR A 475 -36.58 -0.88 35.01
CA TYR A 475 -37.21 -0.93 33.68
C TYR A 475 -37.54 0.48 33.17
N ASP A 476 -38.12 1.33 34.00
CA ASP A 476 -38.51 2.69 33.64
C ASP A 476 -37.28 3.56 33.37
N ALA A 477 -36.19 3.39 34.13
CA ALA A 477 -34.93 4.05 33.91
C ALA A 477 -34.33 3.67 32.54
N LEU A 478 -34.37 2.35 32.19
CA LEU A 478 -33.86 1.85 30.90
C LEU A 478 -34.66 2.43 29.73
N VAL A 479 -35.98 2.37 29.76
CA VAL A 479 -36.86 2.88 28.70
C VAL A 479 -36.74 4.41 28.57
N SER A 480 -36.79 5.14 29.70
CA SER A 480 -36.68 6.60 29.71
C SER A 480 -35.31 7.09 29.23
N ALA A 481 -34.20 6.41 29.60
CA ALA A 481 -32.87 6.73 29.12
C ALA A 481 -32.77 6.54 27.60
N THR A 482 -33.23 5.40 27.10
CA THR A 482 -33.18 5.09 25.66
C THR A 482 -34.02 6.09 24.88
N ARG A 483 -35.22 6.44 25.36
CA ARG A 483 -36.11 7.43 24.75
C ARG A 483 -35.48 8.83 24.70
N SER A 484 -34.81 9.27 25.75
CA SER A 484 -34.17 10.59 25.79
C SER A 484 -32.92 10.68 24.92
N ARG A 485 -32.22 9.57 24.68
CA ARG A 485 -30.94 9.54 23.94
C ARG A 485 -31.05 9.16 22.46
N ILE A 486 -32.24 8.71 21.99
CA ILE A 486 -32.41 8.32 20.58
C ILE A 486 -32.11 9.49 19.62
N VAL A 487 -32.66 10.68 19.89
CA VAL A 487 -32.46 11.85 19.00
C VAL A 487 -31.02 12.36 19.04
N PRO A 488 -30.39 12.62 20.20
CA PRO A 488 -28.99 13.02 20.25
C PRO A 488 -28.02 12.03 19.55
N VAL A 489 -28.21 10.73 19.77
CA VAL A 489 -27.36 9.71 19.16
C VAL A 489 -27.59 9.64 17.64
N ALA A 490 -28.85 9.69 17.20
CA ALA A 490 -29.18 9.70 15.77
C ALA A 490 -28.67 10.97 15.06
N MET A 491 -28.74 12.13 15.70
CA MET A 491 -28.21 13.39 15.16
C MET A 491 -26.68 13.36 15.06
N ALA A 492 -25.98 12.89 16.10
CA ALA A 492 -24.53 12.77 16.09
C ALA A 492 -24.04 11.84 14.99
N SER A 493 -24.72 10.72 14.79
CA SER A 493 -24.40 9.78 13.72
C SER A 493 -24.77 10.34 12.34
N GLY A 494 -25.94 10.95 12.22
CA GLY A 494 -26.42 11.54 10.97
C GLY A 494 -25.53 12.69 10.46
N THR A 495 -25.06 13.57 11.34
CA THR A 495 -24.13 14.64 10.97
C THR A 495 -22.80 14.09 10.48
N THR A 496 -22.28 13.01 11.10
CA THR A 496 -21.05 12.36 10.66
C THR A 496 -21.24 11.67 9.30
N ILE A 497 -22.35 10.95 9.12
CA ILE A 497 -22.69 10.30 7.84
C ILE A 497 -22.79 11.33 6.71
N LEU A 498 -23.51 12.43 6.94
CA LEU A 498 -23.64 13.52 5.95
C LEU A 498 -22.29 14.21 5.67
N GLY A 499 -21.46 14.40 6.69
CA GLY A 499 -20.12 14.96 6.53
C GLY A 499 -19.17 14.07 5.72
N MET A 500 -19.37 12.75 5.76
CA MET A 500 -18.56 11.79 4.99
C MET A 500 -19.08 11.55 3.57
N LEU A 501 -20.28 12.03 3.24
CA LEU A 501 -20.91 11.78 1.93
C LEU A 501 -20.05 12.24 0.74
N PRO A 502 -19.43 13.43 0.74
CA PRO A 502 -18.55 13.83 -0.36
C PRO A 502 -17.34 12.89 -0.54
N LEU A 503 -16.84 12.34 0.56
CA LEU A 503 -15.68 11.45 0.56
C LEU A 503 -15.99 10.07 -0.06
N LEU A 504 -17.26 9.68 -0.11
CA LEU A 504 -17.71 8.42 -0.71
C LEU A 504 -17.34 8.32 -2.20
N PHE A 505 -17.29 9.46 -2.90
CA PHE A 505 -16.96 9.55 -4.32
C PHE A 505 -15.45 9.66 -4.58
N ASP A 506 -14.64 9.78 -3.53
CA ASP A 506 -13.19 9.77 -3.66
C ASP A 506 -12.69 8.33 -3.92
N SER A 507 -11.70 8.19 -4.79
CA SER A 507 -11.13 6.89 -5.15
C SER A 507 -10.36 6.23 -4.00
N MET A 508 -9.70 7.04 -3.18
CA MET A 508 -8.83 6.60 -2.10
C MET A 508 -9.60 6.40 -0.78
N PHE A 509 -10.32 7.45 -0.37
CA PHE A 509 -11.04 7.46 0.92
C PHE A 509 -12.49 6.97 0.83
N GLY A 510 -13.00 6.69 -0.37
CA GLY A 510 -14.38 6.25 -0.55
C GLY A 510 -14.71 4.96 0.19
N ALA A 511 -13.79 4.01 0.24
CA ALA A 511 -13.98 2.77 1.01
C ALA A 511 -13.98 3.01 2.53
N MET A 512 -13.15 3.95 3.02
CA MET A 512 -13.18 4.39 4.42
C MET A 512 -14.51 5.08 4.76
N ALA A 513 -14.96 5.99 3.89
CA ALA A 513 -16.24 6.68 4.05
C ALA A 513 -17.41 5.68 4.08
N ALA A 514 -17.46 4.72 3.15
CA ALA A 514 -18.46 3.65 3.12
C ALA A 514 -18.46 2.82 4.41
N THR A 515 -17.28 2.47 4.91
CA THR A 515 -17.09 1.73 6.17
C THR A 515 -17.63 2.52 7.36
N ILE A 516 -17.28 3.80 7.48
CA ILE A 516 -17.74 4.66 8.59
C ILE A 516 -19.23 4.92 8.48
N MET A 517 -19.75 5.27 7.31
CA MET A 517 -21.16 5.57 7.11
C MET A 517 -22.06 4.35 7.38
N GLY A 518 -21.76 3.21 6.76
CA GLY A 518 -22.50 1.97 6.95
C GLY A 518 -22.38 1.44 8.38
N GLY A 519 -21.16 1.44 8.92
CA GLY A 519 -20.89 1.02 10.28
C GLY A 519 -21.59 1.89 11.32
N LEU A 520 -21.56 3.22 11.18
CA LEU A 520 -22.18 4.16 12.11
C LEU A 520 -23.71 4.09 12.07
N LEU A 521 -24.29 3.90 10.87
CA LEU A 521 -25.73 3.69 10.72
C LEU A 521 -26.21 2.46 11.50
N VAL A 522 -25.54 1.33 11.31
CA VAL A 522 -25.88 0.08 12.03
C VAL A 522 -25.52 0.19 13.51
N ALA A 523 -24.37 0.78 13.87
CA ALA A 523 -23.98 1.02 15.26
C ALA A 523 -25.04 1.85 16.01
N THR A 524 -25.62 2.87 15.37
CA THR A 524 -26.70 3.68 15.94
C THR A 524 -27.94 2.84 16.23
N LEU A 525 -28.33 2.00 15.27
CA LEU A 525 -29.46 1.07 15.46
C LEU A 525 -29.18 0.06 16.57
N LEU A 526 -27.98 -0.50 16.62
CA LEU A 526 -27.55 -1.43 17.66
C LEU A 526 -27.56 -0.76 19.06
N THR A 527 -27.04 0.48 19.15
CA THR A 527 -27.00 1.23 20.41
C THR A 527 -28.42 1.51 20.94
N VAL A 528 -29.36 1.85 20.07
CA VAL A 528 -30.70 2.24 20.46
C VAL A 528 -31.62 1.00 20.69
N CYS A 529 -31.42 -0.09 19.94
CA CYS A 529 -32.28 -1.26 19.97
C CYS A 529 -31.70 -2.45 20.76
N VAL A 530 -30.40 -2.73 20.56
CA VAL A 530 -29.76 -3.96 21.08
C VAL A 530 -29.09 -3.72 22.43
N LEU A 531 -28.41 -2.58 22.61
CA LEU A 531 -27.74 -2.28 23.88
C LEU A 531 -28.70 -2.31 25.09
N PRO A 532 -29.94 -1.73 25.03
CA PRO A 532 -30.91 -1.84 26.11
C PRO A 532 -31.29 -3.31 26.42
N VAL A 533 -31.38 -4.16 25.38
CA VAL A 533 -31.69 -5.58 25.54
C VAL A 533 -30.54 -6.31 26.23
N VAL A 534 -29.30 -6.08 25.80
CA VAL A 534 -28.11 -6.66 26.43
C VAL A 534 -27.97 -6.17 27.87
N TYR A 535 -28.21 -4.88 28.13
CA TYR A 535 -28.22 -4.31 29.49
C TYR A 535 -29.27 -4.98 30.36
N ALA A 536 -30.51 -5.18 29.87
CA ALA A 536 -31.58 -5.87 30.58
C ALA A 536 -31.22 -7.34 30.92
N ILE A 537 -30.49 -8.03 30.05
CA ILE A 537 -30.00 -9.39 30.30
C ILE A 537 -28.95 -9.40 31.42
N PHE A 538 -27.94 -8.52 31.35
CA PHE A 538 -26.86 -8.47 32.35
C PHE A 538 -27.31 -8.06 33.74
N TYR A 539 -28.36 -7.24 33.85
CA TYR A 539 -28.93 -6.78 35.11
C TYR A 539 -30.23 -7.50 35.49
N ASN A 540 -30.62 -8.52 34.70
CA ASN A 540 -31.85 -9.32 34.91
C ASN A 540 -33.11 -8.46 35.10
N ILE A 541 -33.23 -7.37 34.33
CA ILE A 541 -34.38 -6.47 34.37
C ILE A 541 -35.55 -7.14 33.65
N ARG A 542 -36.73 -7.16 34.29
CA ARG A 542 -37.98 -7.67 33.73
C ARG A 542 -39.02 -6.57 33.73
N GLU A 543 -39.94 -6.65 32.78
CA GLU A 543 -41.17 -5.84 32.81
C GLU A 543 -41.95 -6.25 34.07
N SER A 544 -42.22 -5.29 34.96
CA SER A 544 -42.96 -5.52 36.22
C SER A 544 -44.44 -5.59 35.94
#